data_bbca865af9d019c757ce8f32be6d6976
#
_entry.id   bbca865af9d019c757ce8f32be6d6976
#
_cell.length_a   1.000
_cell.length_b   1.000
_cell.length_c   1.000
_cell.angle_alpha   90.00
_cell.angle_beta   90.00
_cell.angle_gamma   90.00
#
_symmetry.space_group_name_H-M   'P 1'
#
loop_
_entity.id
_entity.type
_entity.pdbx_description
1 polymer ?
#
loop_
_entity_poly.entity_id
_entity_poly.type
_entity_poly.pdbx_seq_one_letter_code
_entity_poly.pdbx_strand_id
1 'polypeptide(L)' 'MASETEQELRRYLEGVHFAANKEDLVSIAMSNGAPEELIEQLEDLPRSEFSDLEEVAEAIDDF' A
#
# COMPACT_ATOMS: atom_id res chain seq x y z
N MET A 1 5.50 17.19 -4.22
CA MET A 1 4.53 16.49 -5.08
C MET A 1 4.52 15.01 -4.76
N ALA A 2 3.35 14.40 -4.82
CA ALA A 2 3.25 12.98 -4.57
C ALA A 2 3.89 12.19 -5.71
N SER A 3 4.60 11.12 -5.38
CA SER A 3 5.19 10.25 -6.39
C SER A 3 4.09 9.44 -7.08
N GLU A 4 4.42 8.82 -8.21
CA GLU A 4 3.48 7.92 -8.88
C GLU A 4 3.02 6.81 -7.96
N THR A 5 3.96 6.26 -7.19
CA THR A 5 3.66 5.20 -6.23
C THR A 5 2.63 5.67 -5.20
N GLU A 6 2.83 6.86 -4.66
CA GLU A 6 1.91 7.41 -3.68
C GLU A 6 0.52 7.63 -4.27
N GLN A 7 0.46 8.13 -5.50
CA GLN A 7 -0.82 8.33 -6.17
C GLN A 7 -1.56 7.02 -6.42
N GLU A 8 -0.84 5.99 -6.85
CA GLU A 8 -1.42 4.66 -7.04
C GLU A 8 -1.94 4.10 -5.73
N LEU A 9 -1.16 4.24 -4.67
CA LEU A 9 -1.56 3.75 -3.36
C LEU A 9 -2.80 4.45 -2.84
N ARG A 10 -2.89 5.76 -3.04
CA ARG A 10 -4.08 6.50 -2.64
C ARG A 10 -5.32 5.97 -3.35
N ARG A 11 -5.16 5.60 -4.60
CA ARG A 11 -6.25 5.10 -5.40
C ARG A 11 -6.69 3.71 -4.95
N TYR A 12 -5.73 2.81 -4.79
CA TYR A 12 -6.04 1.42 -4.48
C TYR A 12 -6.24 1.14 -3.01
N LEU A 13 -5.79 2.02 -2.14
CA LEU A 13 -5.99 1.89 -0.71
C LEU A 13 -7.07 2.82 -0.17
N GLU A 14 -7.90 3.35 -1.06
CA GLU A 14 -8.99 4.23 -0.66
C GLU A 14 -9.90 3.50 0.33
N GLY A 15 -10.17 4.16 1.46
CA GLY A 15 -11.00 3.57 2.50
C GLY A 15 -10.22 2.87 3.60
N VAL A 16 -8.90 2.71 3.43
CA VAL A 16 -8.09 2.09 4.47
C VAL A 16 -7.98 3.01 5.69
N HIS A 17 -7.99 2.41 6.86
CA HIS A 17 -7.82 3.13 8.11
C HIS A 17 -6.42 2.89 8.67
N PHE A 18 -5.62 3.92 8.72
CA PHE A 18 -4.31 3.84 9.35
C PHE A 18 -4.46 4.10 10.85
N ALA A 19 -3.63 3.51 11.71
CA ALA A 19 -2.56 2.59 11.31
C ALA A 19 -3.15 1.27 10.80
N ALA A 20 -2.55 0.73 9.74
CA ALA A 20 -3.01 -0.51 9.13
C ALA A 20 -1.86 -1.51 9.05
N ASN A 21 -2.21 -2.79 9.11
CA ASN A 21 -1.21 -3.81 8.93
C ASN A 21 -1.14 -4.25 7.46
N LYS A 22 -0.11 -5.02 7.14
CA LYS A 22 0.12 -5.47 5.77
C LYS A 22 -1.08 -6.23 5.20
N GLU A 23 -1.69 -7.08 6.00
CA GLU A 23 -2.85 -7.85 5.56
C GLU A 23 -4.03 -6.94 5.20
N ASP A 24 -4.24 -5.89 5.98
CA ASP A 24 -5.30 -4.93 5.69
C ASP A 24 -5.04 -4.21 4.38
N LEU A 25 -3.77 -3.85 4.13
CA LEU A 25 -3.40 -3.18 2.89
C LEU A 25 -3.65 -4.08 1.68
N VAL A 26 -3.22 -5.33 1.78
CA VAL A 26 -3.43 -6.29 0.70
C VAL A 26 -4.91 -6.51 0.45
N SER A 27 -5.67 -6.69 1.51
CA SER A 27 -7.10 -6.95 1.41
C SER A 27 -7.85 -5.80 0.73
N ILE A 28 -7.59 -4.56 1.15
CA ILE A 28 -8.30 -3.42 0.57
C ILE A 28 -7.84 -3.16 -0.87
N ALA A 29 -6.56 -3.38 -1.16
CA ALA A 29 -6.06 -3.23 -2.51
C ALA A 29 -6.72 -4.22 -3.46
N MET A 30 -6.89 -5.45 -3.03
CA MET A 30 -7.59 -6.46 -3.83
C MET A 30 -9.04 -6.06 -4.06
N SER A 31 -9.70 -5.56 -3.04
CA SER A 31 -11.10 -5.11 -3.15
C SER A 31 -11.24 -3.95 -4.12
N ASN A 32 -10.24 -3.11 -4.22
CA ASN A 32 -10.25 -1.95 -5.10
C ASN A 32 -9.70 -2.27 -6.51
N GLY A 33 -9.40 -3.51 -6.78
CA GLY A 33 -8.98 -3.93 -8.12
C GLY A 33 -7.54 -3.63 -8.46
N ALA A 34 -6.65 -3.58 -7.46
CA ALA A 34 -5.24 -3.32 -7.70
C ALA A 34 -4.62 -4.40 -8.58
N PRO A 35 -3.65 -4.04 -9.43
CA PRO A 35 -2.96 -5.04 -10.24
C PRO A 35 -2.16 -6.00 -9.37
N GLU A 36 -2.01 -7.22 -9.85
CA GLU A 36 -1.30 -8.26 -9.12
C GLU A 36 0.10 -7.84 -8.71
N GLU A 37 0.77 -7.07 -9.56
CA GLU A 37 2.10 -6.56 -9.30
C GLU A 37 2.14 -5.73 -8.01
N LEU A 38 1.15 -4.88 -7.83
CA LEU A 38 1.06 -4.06 -6.62
C LEU A 38 0.74 -4.92 -5.40
N ILE A 39 -0.14 -5.90 -5.57
CA ILE A 39 -0.46 -6.83 -4.48
C ILE A 39 0.79 -7.56 -4.00
N GLU A 40 1.61 -8.05 -4.94
CA GLU A 40 2.85 -8.72 -4.58
C GLU A 40 3.82 -7.80 -3.84
N GLN A 41 3.91 -6.55 -4.28
CA GLN A 41 4.75 -5.57 -3.60
C GLN A 41 4.29 -5.34 -2.17
N LEU A 42 2.98 -5.26 -1.97
CA LEU A 42 2.44 -5.09 -0.62
C LEU A 42 2.73 -6.30 0.25
N GLU A 43 2.60 -7.50 -0.32
CA GLU A 43 2.90 -8.73 0.43
C GLU A 43 4.36 -8.85 0.81
N ASP A 44 5.26 -8.29 -0.02
CA ASP A 44 6.70 -8.36 0.20
C ASP A 44 7.26 -7.23 1.07
N LEU A 45 6.40 -6.34 1.56
CA LEU A 45 6.85 -5.25 2.40
C LEU A 45 7.58 -5.78 3.64
N PRO A 46 8.68 -5.13 4.04
CA PRO A 46 9.51 -5.61 5.16
C PRO A 46 8.87 -5.41 6.53
N ARG A 47 7.87 -4.55 6.63
CA ARG A 47 7.21 -4.25 7.90
C ARG A 47 5.80 -4.80 7.88
N SER A 48 5.30 -5.13 9.06
CA SER A 48 3.95 -5.68 9.19
C SER A 48 2.89 -4.60 9.48
N GLU A 49 3.32 -3.41 9.91
CA GLU A 49 2.40 -2.32 10.20
C GLU A 49 2.92 -1.00 9.64
N PHE A 50 1.99 -0.14 9.25
CA PHE A 50 2.28 1.17 8.71
C PHE A 50 1.40 2.22 9.36
N SER A 51 2.00 3.35 9.72
CA SER A 51 1.29 4.44 10.39
C SER A 51 0.50 5.32 9.41
N ASP A 52 0.97 5.42 8.19
CA ASP A 52 0.32 6.23 7.16
C ASP A 52 0.71 5.77 5.77
N LEU A 53 0.07 6.39 4.79
CA LEU A 53 0.29 6.04 3.38
C LEU A 53 1.71 6.33 2.92
N GLU A 54 2.31 7.39 3.43
CA GLU A 54 3.68 7.76 3.06
C GLU A 54 4.66 6.66 3.43
N GLU A 55 4.48 6.03 4.59
CA GLU A 55 5.36 4.93 4.99
C GLU A 55 5.25 3.76 4.03
N VAL A 56 4.04 3.47 3.57
CA VAL A 56 3.83 2.40 2.59
C VAL A 56 4.53 2.74 1.28
N ALA A 57 4.36 3.97 0.80
CA ALA A 57 4.97 4.41 -0.45
C ALA A 57 6.50 4.36 -0.38
N GLU A 58 7.07 4.84 0.72
CA GLU A 58 8.51 4.80 0.91
C GLU A 58 9.04 3.37 0.93
N ALA A 59 8.33 2.47 1.60
CA ALA A 59 8.76 1.08 1.66
C ALA A 59 8.73 0.42 0.28
N ILE A 60 7.74 0.75 -0.54
CA ILE A 60 7.66 0.23 -1.90
C ILE A 60 8.76 0.81 -2.77
N ASP A 61 9.03 2.09 -2.67
CA ASP A 61 10.05 2.75 -3.47
C ASP A 61 11.47 2.31 -3.10
N ASP A 62 11.65 1.74 -1.92
CA ASP A 62 12.95 1.25 -1.45
C ASP A 62 13.28 -0.16 -1.93
N PHE A 63 12.39 -0.80 -2.64
CA PHE A 63 12.65 -2.11 -3.19
C PHE A 63 13.73 -2.08 -4.27
#